data_23aa690cf6354937d5f0f7d019f5f4e7
#
_entry.id   23aa690cf6354937d5f0f7d019f5f4e7
#
_cell.length_a   1.000
_cell.length_b   1.000
_cell.length_c   1.000
_cell.angle_alpha   90.00
_cell.angle_beta   90.00
_cell.angle_gamma   90.00
#
_symmetry.space_group_name_H-M   'P 1'
#
loop_
_entity.id
_entity.type
_entity.pdbx_description
1 polymer ?
#
loop_
_entity_poly.entity_id
_entity_poly.type
_entity_poly.pdbx_seq_one_letter_code
_entity_poly.pdbx_strand_id
1 'polypeptide(L)'
;AGNLPYYITSKCLLAAVECGAPVRRFTAMVQKEVADRLSAEPGSRTYGALTASLQYYGKTKTLFDVSADSAVIQLAPSAAFGVDRERYSRAVRGLFSMRRKTVLNNMKSAFHLSGEAAQAMLEKAEIDVTARAEALSPADFARLAAVLPQQP
;
A
#
# COMPACT_ATOMS: atom_id res chain seq x y z
N ALA A 1 -8.58 -20.33 -3.44
CA ALA A 1 -7.76 -20.58 -2.24
C ALA A 1 -6.50 -21.34 -2.65
N GLY A 2 -5.38 -21.06 -2.02
CA GLY A 2 -4.11 -21.75 -2.33
C GLY A 2 -3.08 -21.59 -1.23
N ASN A 3 -2.10 -22.51 -1.24
CA ASN A 3 -0.88 -22.39 -0.46
C ASN A 3 0.19 -21.72 -1.35
N LEU A 4 0.65 -20.54 -0.95
CA LEU A 4 1.59 -19.77 -1.75
C LEU A 4 3.03 -20.06 -1.32
N PRO A 5 3.95 -20.32 -2.27
CA PRO A 5 5.37 -20.42 -1.96
C PRO A 5 5.86 -19.09 -1.34
N TYR A 6 6.63 -19.19 -0.28
CA TYR A 6 7.04 -18.03 0.55
C TYR A 6 7.75 -16.92 -0.24
N TYR A 7 8.61 -17.29 -1.18
CA TYR A 7 9.45 -16.36 -1.96
C TYR A 7 8.67 -15.55 -3.02
N ILE A 8 7.44 -15.97 -3.39
CA ILE A 8 6.62 -15.26 -4.39
C ILE A 8 5.29 -14.76 -3.86
N THR A 9 4.99 -14.95 -2.57
CA THR A 9 3.69 -14.61 -1.95
C THR A 9 3.24 -13.20 -2.31
N SER A 10 4.10 -12.20 -2.11
CA SER A 10 3.77 -10.79 -2.38
C SER A 10 3.45 -10.54 -3.85
N LYS A 11 4.21 -11.14 -4.76
CA LYS A 11 3.99 -11.02 -6.21
C LYS A 11 2.68 -11.69 -6.64
N CYS A 12 2.41 -12.88 -6.10
CA CYS A 12 1.17 -13.61 -6.41
C CYS A 12 -0.06 -12.87 -5.89
N LEU A 13 0.01 -12.26 -4.70
CA LEU A 13 -1.08 -11.48 -4.13
C LEU A 13 -1.40 -10.25 -5.00
N LEU A 14 -0.38 -9.48 -5.36
CA LEU A 14 -0.57 -8.33 -6.25
C LEU A 14 -1.10 -8.76 -7.61
N ALA A 15 -0.49 -9.77 -8.25
CA ALA A 15 -0.94 -10.27 -9.55
C ALA A 15 -2.40 -10.76 -9.52
N ALA A 16 -2.82 -11.43 -8.44
CA ALA A 16 -4.19 -11.91 -8.29
C ALA A 16 -5.24 -10.79 -8.23
N VAL A 17 -4.90 -9.63 -7.64
CA VAL A 17 -5.82 -8.48 -7.58
C VAL A 17 -5.68 -7.58 -8.80
N GLU A 18 -4.56 -7.64 -9.51
CA GLU A 18 -4.27 -6.81 -10.68
C GLU A 18 -4.73 -7.45 -12.01
N CYS A 19 -5.05 -8.75 -12.03
CA CYS A 19 -5.40 -9.48 -13.25
C CYS A 19 -6.74 -9.05 -13.90
N GLY A 20 -7.47 -8.13 -13.28
CA GLY A 20 -8.77 -7.63 -13.80
C GLY A 20 -9.92 -8.63 -13.70
N ALA A 21 -9.68 -9.83 -13.18
CA ALA A 21 -10.76 -10.79 -12.95
C ALA A 21 -11.67 -10.32 -11.81
N PRO A 22 -12.99 -10.61 -11.85
CA PRO A 22 -13.91 -10.23 -10.78
C PRO A 22 -13.70 -11.08 -9.52
N VAL A 23 -12.64 -10.79 -8.79
CA VAL A 23 -12.31 -11.49 -7.56
C VAL A 23 -13.23 -11.01 -6.44
N ARG A 24 -14.15 -11.85 -6.00
CA ARG A 24 -15.03 -11.54 -4.85
C ARG A 24 -14.32 -11.72 -3.51
N ARG A 25 -13.36 -12.63 -3.45
CA ARG A 25 -12.63 -12.97 -2.23
C ARG A 25 -11.38 -13.75 -2.57
N PHE A 26 -10.27 -13.35 -2.00
CA PHE A 26 -9.00 -14.06 -2.12
C PHE A 26 -8.61 -14.63 -0.76
N THR A 27 -8.40 -15.93 -0.68
CA THR A 27 -7.97 -16.61 0.56
C THR A 27 -6.71 -17.40 0.28
N ALA A 28 -5.69 -17.21 1.08
CA ALA A 28 -4.41 -17.90 0.92
C ALA A 28 -3.78 -18.22 2.28
N MET A 29 -3.02 -19.32 2.32
CA MET A 29 -2.10 -19.61 3.42
C MET A 29 -0.76 -18.96 3.11
N VAL A 30 -0.22 -18.25 4.08
CA VAL A 30 1.03 -17.48 3.98
C VAL A 30 1.82 -17.62 5.29
N GLN A 31 3.08 -17.20 5.28
CA GLN A 31 3.84 -17.09 6.54
C GLN A 31 3.16 -16.10 7.49
N LYS A 32 3.25 -16.39 8.80
CA LYS A 32 2.66 -15.54 9.83
C LYS A 32 3.18 -14.10 9.78
N GLU A 33 4.48 -13.91 9.59
CA GLU A 33 5.07 -12.58 9.39
C GLU A 33 4.45 -11.83 8.20
N VAL A 34 4.16 -12.55 7.10
CA VAL A 34 3.50 -11.96 5.94
C VAL A 34 2.05 -11.62 6.25
N ALA A 35 1.33 -12.49 6.95
CA ALA A 35 -0.03 -12.22 7.39
C ALA A 35 -0.12 -10.97 8.28
N ASP A 36 0.76 -10.86 9.28
CA ASP A 36 0.86 -9.71 10.18
C ASP A 36 1.15 -8.41 9.41
N ARG A 37 2.05 -8.47 8.44
CA ARG A 37 2.36 -7.33 7.57
C ARG A 37 1.18 -6.91 6.70
N LEU A 38 0.47 -7.86 6.09
CA LEU A 38 -0.65 -7.59 5.19
C LEU A 38 -1.90 -7.08 5.91
N SER A 39 -2.06 -7.47 7.17
CA SER A 39 -3.16 -7.02 8.04
C SER A 39 -2.81 -5.77 8.86
N ALA A 40 -1.60 -5.23 8.67
CA ALA A 40 -1.09 -4.10 9.43
C ALA A 40 -1.89 -2.82 9.18
N GLU A 41 -2.14 -2.07 10.24
CA GLU A 41 -2.77 -0.74 10.16
C GLU A 41 -1.69 0.35 10.00
N PRO A 42 -2.04 1.50 9.39
CA PRO A 42 -1.16 2.65 9.29
C PRO A 42 -0.57 3.05 10.66
N GLY A 43 0.70 3.41 10.69
CA GLY A 43 1.43 3.76 11.92
C GLY A 43 1.99 2.56 12.68
N SER A 44 1.64 1.33 12.33
CA SER A 44 2.22 0.14 12.95
C SER A 44 3.61 -0.18 12.39
N ARG A 45 4.42 -0.90 13.19
CA ARG A 45 5.81 -1.26 12.83
C ARG A 45 5.92 -2.11 11.56
N THR A 46 4.91 -2.92 11.28
CA THR A 46 4.88 -3.88 10.17
C THR A 46 4.24 -3.29 8.90
N TYR A 47 3.59 -2.13 9.00
CA TYR A 47 2.99 -1.45 7.85
C TYR A 47 4.06 -1.00 6.84
N GLY A 48 3.78 -1.18 5.56
CA GLY A 48 4.74 -0.84 4.51
C GLY A 48 4.11 -0.77 3.11
N ALA A 49 4.96 -0.57 2.10
CA ALA A 49 4.52 -0.38 0.72
C ALA A 49 3.60 -1.51 0.20
N LEU A 50 3.91 -2.77 0.52
CA LEU A 50 3.08 -3.90 0.11
C LEU A 50 1.67 -3.82 0.70
N THR A 51 1.58 -3.52 2.00
CA THR A 51 0.31 -3.37 2.71
C THR A 51 -0.51 -2.23 2.12
N ALA A 52 0.11 -1.04 1.97
CA ALA A 52 -0.52 0.12 1.35
C ALA A 52 -0.99 -0.17 -0.08
N SER A 53 -0.20 -0.89 -0.89
CA SER A 53 -0.57 -1.26 -2.26
C SER A 53 -1.76 -2.21 -2.30
N LEU A 54 -1.81 -3.22 -1.42
CA LEU A 54 -2.93 -4.16 -1.38
C LEU A 54 -4.21 -3.52 -0.83
N GLN A 55 -4.09 -2.58 0.10
CA GLN A 55 -5.24 -1.86 0.66
C GLN A 55 -5.97 -0.97 -0.35
N TYR A 56 -5.36 -0.66 -1.50
CA TYR A 56 -6.07 -0.07 -2.64
C TYR A 56 -7.21 -0.96 -3.13
N TYR A 57 -7.01 -2.27 -3.14
CA TYR A 57 -7.98 -3.25 -3.62
C TYR A 57 -8.96 -3.70 -2.54
N GLY A 58 -8.57 -3.62 -1.27
CA GLY A 58 -9.42 -4.03 -0.16
C GLY A 58 -8.63 -4.29 1.13
N LYS A 59 -9.37 -4.59 2.19
CA LYS A 59 -8.75 -4.95 3.47
C LYS A 59 -8.35 -6.41 3.52
N THR A 60 -7.14 -6.66 4.00
CA THR A 60 -6.66 -8.00 4.33
C THR A 60 -6.85 -8.25 5.82
N LYS A 61 -7.34 -9.43 6.17
CA LYS A 61 -7.42 -9.88 7.56
C LYS A 61 -6.89 -11.30 7.70
N THR A 62 -6.27 -11.58 8.83
CA THR A 62 -5.94 -12.94 9.25
C THR A 62 -7.21 -13.62 9.74
N LEU A 63 -7.50 -14.79 9.21
CA LEU A 63 -8.66 -15.59 9.63
C LEU A 63 -8.31 -16.47 10.83
N PHE A 64 -7.21 -17.20 10.73
CA PHE A 64 -6.68 -18.06 11.80
C PHE A 64 -5.23 -18.46 11.53
N ASP A 65 -4.52 -18.80 12.58
CA ASP A 65 -3.20 -19.41 12.52
C ASP A 65 -3.32 -20.91 12.24
N VAL A 66 -2.48 -21.43 11.35
CA VAL A 66 -2.42 -22.87 11.01
C VAL A 66 -1.33 -23.56 11.83
N SER A 67 -0.21 -22.87 12.03
CA SER A 67 0.95 -23.32 12.82
C SER A 67 1.66 -22.12 13.40
N ALA A 68 2.75 -22.34 14.14
CA ALA A 68 3.61 -21.26 14.64
C ALA A 68 4.07 -20.29 13.54
N ASP A 69 4.27 -20.80 12.32
CA ASP A 69 4.89 -20.06 11.20
C ASP A 69 3.92 -19.78 10.04
N SER A 70 2.67 -20.19 10.12
CA SER A 70 1.70 -20.09 9.01
C SER A 70 0.34 -19.60 9.47
N ALA A 71 -0.27 -18.73 8.65
CA ALA A 71 -1.62 -18.23 8.87
C ALA A 71 -2.42 -18.20 7.57
N VAL A 72 -3.74 -18.26 7.68
CA VAL A 72 -4.66 -18.05 6.57
C VAL A 72 -5.14 -16.61 6.58
N ILE A 73 -4.92 -15.92 5.47
CA ILE A 73 -5.41 -14.57 5.23
C ILE A 73 -6.56 -14.56 4.25
N GLN A 74 -7.37 -13.53 4.35
CA GLN A 74 -8.42 -13.21 3.39
C GLN A 74 -8.34 -11.75 2.99
N LEU A 75 -8.27 -11.49 1.68
CA LEU A 75 -8.48 -10.19 1.08
C LEU A 75 -9.92 -10.12 0.58
N ALA A 76 -10.67 -9.16 1.09
CA ALA A 76 -12.00 -8.82 0.60
C ALA A 76 -11.90 -7.53 -0.21
N PRO A 77 -12.11 -7.57 -1.54
CA PRO A 77 -12.10 -6.38 -2.36
C PRO A 77 -13.15 -5.36 -1.87
N SER A 78 -12.77 -4.10 -1.85
CA SER A 78 -13.66 -2.97 -1.56
C SER A 78 -13.66 -2.01 -2.74
N ALA A 79 -14.58 -1.04 -2.73
CA ALA A 79 -14.62 -0.01 -3.76
C ALA A 79 -13.28 0.74 -3.81
N ALA A 80 -12.77 0.95 -5.02
CA ALA A 80 -11.56 1.76 -5.24
C ALA A 80 -11.78 3.21 -4.74
N PHE A 81 -10.70 3.87 -4.36
CA PHE A 81 -10.70 5.24 -3.83
C PHE A 81 -11.02 6.34 -4.88
N GLY A 82 -11.55 5.99 -6.06
CA GLY A 82 -11.85 6.95 -7.12
C GLY A 82 -10.61 7.53 -7.82
N VAL A 83 -9.45 6.97 -7.58
CA VAL A 83 -8.18 7.33 -8.21
C VAL A 83 -7.65 6.16 -9.03
N ASP A 84 -7.01 6.46 -10.15
CA ASP A 84 -6.40 5.45 -11.00
C ASP A 84 -5.34 4.62 -10.25
N ARG A 85 -5.33 3.31 -10.49
CA ARG A 85 -4.42 2.35 -9.86
C ARG A 85 -2.95 2.71 -10.03
N GLU A 86 -2.57 3.12 -11.23
CA GLU A 86 -1.17 3.42 -11.53
C GLU A 86 -0.70 4.65 -10.78
N ARG A 87 -1.54 5.68 -10.71
CA ARG A 87 -1.29 6.88 -9.91
C ARG A 87 -1.17 6.56 -8.43
N TYR A 88 -2.06 5.73 -7.90
CA TYR A 88 -1.99 5.28 -6.50
C TYR A 88 -0.70 4.49 -6.23
N SER A 89 -0.38 3.50 -7.06
CA SER A 89 0.85 2.71 -6.95
C SER A 89 2.10 3.56 -7.04
N ARG A 90 2.10 4.59 -7.88
CA ARG A 90 3.18 5.56 -8.01
C ARG A 90 3.35 6.39 -6.72
N ALA A 91 2.26 6.85 -6.11
CA ALA A 91 2.29 7.55 -4.83
C ALA A 91 2.91 6.67 -3.73
N VAL A 92 2.43 5.44 -3.60
CA VAL A 92 2.96 4.48 -2.61
C VAL A 92 4.45 4.23 -2.82
N ARG A 93 4.88 3.87 -4.04
CA ARG A 93 6.29 3.60 -4.35
C ARG A 93 7.18 4.82 -4.10
N GLY A 94 6.72 5.99 -4.50
CA GLY A 94 7.47 7.23 -4.30
C GLY A 94 7.68 7.55 -2.83
N LEU A 95 6.64 7.47 -2.02
CA LEU A 95 6.73 7.80 -0.59
C LEU A 95 7.48 6.75 0.23
N PHE A 96 7.49 5.48 -0.17
CA PHE A 96 8.27 4.44 0.49
C PHE A 96 9.70 4.28 -0.06
N SER A 97 10.14 5.12 -1.00
CA SER A 97 11.48 5.03 -1.61
C SER A 97 12.61 5.24 -0.60
N MET A 98 12.41 6.13 0.38
CA MET A 98 13.38 6.37 1.46
C MET A 98 12.69 6.26 2.82
N ARG A 99 12.67 5.06 3.39
CA ARG A 99 11.91 4.69 4.59
C ARG A 99 12.13 5.60 5.81
N ARG A 100 13.33 6.14 6.00
CA ARG A 100 13.68 6.99 7.15
C ARG A 100 13.43 8.48 6.94
N LYS A 101 12.94 8.88 5.77
CA LYS A 101 12.68 10.28 5.42
C LYS A 101 11.21 10.63 5.57
N THR A 102 10.94 11.93 5.77
CA THR A 102 9.58 12.46 5.77
C THR A 102 8.95 12.36 4.39
N VAL A 103 7.63 12.43 4.32
CA VAL A 103 6.90 12.46 3.04
C VAL A 103 7.34 13.61 2.15
N LEU A 104 7.63 14.78 2.72
CA LEU A 104 8.17 15.94 1.97
C LEU A 104 9.48 15.59 1.25
N ASN A 105 10.41 14.97 1.95
CA ASN A 105 11.70 14.59 1.36
C ASN A 105 11.55 13.48 0.30
N ASN A 106 10.65 12.53 0.53
CA ASN A 106 10.34 11.50 -0.45
C ASN A 106 9.70 12.10 -1.71
N MET A 107 8.77 13.05 -1.56
CA MET A 107 8.14 13.77 -2.68
C MET A 107 9.17 14.47 -3.55
N LYS A 108 10.07 15.24 -2.94
CA LYS A 108 11.14 15.94 -3.64
C LYS A 108 12.02 14.99 -4.45
N SER A 109 12.44 13.89 -3.84
CA SER A 109 13.33 12.92 -4.47
C SER A 109 12.65 12.08 -5.54
N ALA A 110 11.51 11.47 -5.22
CA ALA A 110 10.84 10.50 -6.09
C ALA A 110 10.15 11.14 -7.31
N PHE A 111 9.71 12.40 -7.17
CA PHE A 111 8.98 13.11 -8.23
C PHE A 111 9.75 14.31 -8.80
N HIS A 112 11.00 14.49 -8.39
CA HIS A 112 11.87 15.60 -8.84
C HIS A 112 11.24 16.99 -8.63
N LEU A 113 10.56 17.18 -7.50
CA LEU A 113 9.85 18.42 -7.18
C LEU A 113 10.72 19.36 -6.35
N SER A 114 10.48 20.68 -6.53
CA SER A 114 11.00 21.67 -5.58
C SER A 114 10.35 21.49 -4.19
N GLY A 115 10.97 22.06 -3.15
CA GLY A 115 10.41 22.02 -1.80
C GLY A 115 9.01 22.63 -1.74
N GLU A 116 8.84 23.78 -2.38
CA GLU A 116 7.56 24.51 -2.44
C GLU A 116 6.48 23.73 -3.18
N ALA A 117 6.80 23.15 -4.33
CA ALA A 117 5.85 22.34 -5.09
C ALA A 117 5.42 21.08 -4.32
N ALA A 118 6.37 20.39 -3.68
CA ALA A 118 6.09 19.21 -2.87
C ALA A 118 5.22 19.57 -1.66
N GLN A 119 5.50 20.66 -0.96
CA GLN A 119 4.72 21.16 0.16
C GLN A 119 3.29 21.50 -0.27
N ALA A 120 3.10 22.26 -1.33
CA ALA A 120 1.77 22.65 -1.83
C ALA A 120 0.92 21.41 -2.20
N MET A 121 1.53 20.37 -2.77
CA MET A 121 0.82 19.12 -3.08
C MET A 121 0.42 18.37 -1.81
N LEU A 122 1.28 18.30 -0.80
CA LEU A 122 0.96 17.66 0.48
C LEU A 122 -0.14 18.41 1.24
N GLU A 123 -0.10 19.74 1.26
CA GLU A 123 -1.15 20.58 1.84
C GLU A 123 -2.50 20.35 1.12
N LYS A 124 -2.50 20.32 -0.22
CA LYS A 124 -3.70 20.01 -1.01
C LYS A 124 -4.25 18.60 -0.76
N ALA A 125 -3.38 17.65 -0.44
CA ALA A 125 -3.75 16.30 -0.08
C ALA A 125 -4.09 16.14 1.43
N GLU A 126 -4.01 17.22 2.22
CA GLU A 126 -4.22 17.23 3.67
C GLU A 126 -3.27 16.27 4.41
N ILE A 127 -2.00 16.25 4.01
CA ILE A 127 -0.95 15.39 4.59
C ILE A 127 0.07 16.25 5.31
N ASP A 128 0.37 15.91 6.57
CA ASP A 128 1.44 16.56 7.34
C ASP A 128 2.80 16.32 6.66
N VAL A 129 3.49 17.40 6.33
CA VAL A 129 4.80 17.38 5.65
C VAL A 129 5.89 16.68 6.45
N THR A 130 5.73 16.61 7.77
CA THR A 130 6.67 15.95 8.70
C THR A 130 6.38 14.46 8.89
N ALA A 131 5.21 13.99 8.46
CA ALA A 131 4.82 12.59 8.55
C ALA A 131 5.79 11.69 7.78
N ARG A 132 5.78 10.39 8.11
CA ARG A 132 6.45 9.35 7.34
C ARG A 132 5.42 8.53 6.57
N ALA A 133 5.83 7.89 5.47
CA ALA A 133 4.95 7.09 4.63
C ALA A 133 4.21 5.99 5.42
N GLU A 134 4.84 5.43 6.44
CA GLU A 134 4.25 4.40 7.30
C GLU A 134 3.07 4.88 8.17
N ALA A 135 2.92 6.19 8.36
CA ALA A 135 1.80 6.77 9.09
C ALA A 135 0.58 7.04 8.21
N LEU A 136 0.74 6.99 6.89
CA LEU A 136 -0.31 7.35 5.95
C LEU A 136 -1.32 6.21 5.74
N SER A 137 -2.59 6.56 5.76
CA SER A 137 -3.68 5.66 5.41
C SER A 137 -3.81 5.47 3.89
N PRO A 138 -4.52 4.43 3.41
CA PRO A 138 -4.83 4.30 1.99
C PRO A 138 -5.56 5.50 1.39
N ALA A 139 -6.41 6.17 2.18
CA ALA A 139 -7.09 7.40 1.76
C ALA A 139 -6.11 8.56 1.55
N ASP A 140 -5.07 8.67 2.38
CA ASP A 140 -4.01 9.68 2.22
C ASP A 140 -3.24 9.45 0.92
N PHE A 141 -2.85 8.21 0.63
CA PHE A 141 -2.21 7.87 -0.64
C PHE A 141 -3.11 8.17 -1.84
N ALA A 142 -4.42 7.93 -1.72
CA ALA A 142 -5.37 8.24 -2.79
C ALA A 142 -5.50 9.76 -3.02
N ARG A 143 -5.61 10.57 -1.95
CA ARG A 143 -5.63 12.04 -2.07
C ARG A 143 -4.35 12.57 -2.70
N LEU A 144 -3.20 12.04 -2.27
CA LEU A 144 -1.93 12.42 -2.88
C LEU A 144 -1.86 12.01 -4.36
N ALA A 145 -2.26 10.79 -4.69
CA ALA A 145 -2.29 10.32 -6.07
C ALA A 145 -3.15 11.20 -6.99
N ALA A 146 -4.25 11.75 -6.47
CA ALA A 146 -5.12 12.66 -7.21
C ALA A 146 -4.43 13.99 -7.60
N VAL A 147 -3.50 14.48 -6.77
CA VAL A 147 -2.80 15.76 -6.99
C VAL A 147 -1.40 15.61 -7.62
N LEU A 148 -0.86 14.39 -7.69
CA LEU A 148 0.43 14.15 -8.36
C LEU A 148 0.38 14.55 -9.83
N PRO A 149 1.47 15.13 -10.39
CA PRO A 149 1.54 15.44 -11.81
C PRO A 149 1.41 14.17 -12.64
N GLN A 150 0.77 14.29 -13.80
CA GLN A 150 0.79 13.20 -14.79
C GLN A 150 2.22 12.99 -15.27
N GLN A 151 2.60 11.75 -15.50
CA GLN A 151 3.85 11.49 -16.23
C GLN A 151 3.66 11.96 -17.69
N PRO A 152 4.69 12.60 -18.25
CA PRO A 152 4.69 12.90 -19.67
C PRO A 152 4.67 11.63 -20.52
#